data_4438087b9a32bf92f87d23e0f3d12f5f
#
_entry.id   4438087b9a32bf92f87d23e0f3d12f5f
#
_cell.length_a   1.000
_cell.length_b   1.000
_cell.length_c   1.000
_cell.angle_alpha   90.00
_cell.angle_beta   90.00
_cell.angle_gamma   90.00
#
_symmetry.space_group_name_H-M   'P 1'
#
loop_
_entity.id
_entity.type
_entity.pdbx_description
1 polymer ?
#
loop_
_entity_poly.entity_id
_entity_poly.type
_entity_poly.pdbx_seq_one_letter_code
_entity_poly.pdbx_strand_id
1 'polypeptide(L)'
;MGWRKNGYAKIRATHRRWAGQSILSESVVRGLSMIKLIQTNFTKWAVLGLVMFASFHASASELSESLKKSDYVLLMRHALAPGVGDPAGYKLQDCKSQRNLDARGREQAQRTGQWLKAQGVGNALVFTSAWCRCKETADNLAFGTPVLGASLNSFFDDMRQGSQSNSNLQKFIGHQLKTKGDKALILVTHHVNIAEFMGENVGSGDMVLAKVNAAGKMLSFKIYPSP
;
A
#
# COMPACT_ATOMS: atom_id res chain seq x y z
N MET A 1 91.63 64.34 -0.04
CA MET A 1 91.63 65.45 0.95
C MET A 1 90.53 65.20 1.98
N GLY A 2 90.94 65.01 3.19
CA GLY A 2 90.36 65.41 4.44
C GLY A 2 89.44 64.35 5.09
N TRP A 3 90.00 63.57 6.02
CA TRP A 3 90.10 63.64 7.48
C TRP A 3 88.77 64.08 8.17
N ARG A 4 88.17 63.30 9.08
CA ARG A 4 88.40 63.03 10.55
C ARG A 4 87.22 62.15 11.08
N LYS A 5 87.36 61.40 11.95
CA LYS A 5 87.81 60.99 13.30
C LYS A 5 86.62 60.57 14.15
N ASN A 6 86.77 59.35 14.68
CA ASN A 6 86.51 58.82 16.03
C ASN A 6 85.37 59.40 16.90
N GLY A 7 84.57 58.49 17.44
CA GLY A 7 83.79 58.63 18.65
C GLY A 7 83.31 57.34 19.22
N TYR A 8 84.12 56.79 20.15
CA TYR A 8 83.65 55.61 20.94
C TYR A 8 82.55 56.03 21.90
N ALA A 9 81.39 55.42 21.92
CA ALA A 9 80.41 55.52 22.98
C ALA A 9 80.07 54.17 23.50
N LYS A 10 80.30 53.97 24.81
CA LYS A 10 80.00 52.80 25.65
C LYS A 10 78.53 52.51 25.58
N ILE A 11 78.19 51.32 25.15
CA ILE A 11 76.79 50.80 25.27
C ILE A 11 76.70 49.92 26.52
N ARG A 12 75.91 50.36 27.49
CA ARG A 12 75.49 49.63 28.66
C ARG A 12 74.55 48.46 28.22
N ALA A 13 74.90 47.24 28.54
CA ALA A 13 74.03 46.10 28.43
C ALA A 13 72.90 46.20 29.46
N THR A 14 71.68 46.43 29.01
CA THR A 14 70.46 46.23 29.80
C THR A 14 69.90 44.85 29.50
N HIS A 15 69.97 43.98 30.47
CA HIS A 15 69.26 42.73 30.43
C HIS A 15 67.75 43.00 30.35
N ARG A 16 67.14 42.80 29.18
CA ARG A 16 65.67 42.58 29.08
C ARG A 16 65.41 41.10 29.28
N ARG A 17 64.74 40.77 30.38
CA ARG A 17 64.09 39.48 30.60
C ARG A 17 63.02 39.32 29.55
N TRP A 18 63.15 38.31 28.69
CA TRP A 18 62.10 37.85 27.85
C TRP A 18 61.09 37.09 28.69
N ALA A 19 59.93 37.65 28.99
CA ALA A 19 58.77 36.93 29.49
C ALA A 19 58.11 36.27 28.26
N GLY A 20 58.56 35.08 27.94
CA GLY A 20 57.89 34.20 26.97
C GLY A 20 56.62 33.68 27.59
N GLN A 21 55.58 34.44 27.57
CA GLN A 21 54.22 33.90 27.86
C GLN A 21 53.72 33.16 26.63
N SER A 22 53.35 31.88 26.89
CA SER A 22 52.87 30.89 25.97
C SER A 22 51.53 31.27 25.33
N ILE A 23 51.58 31.95 24.19
CA ILE A 23 50.39 32.28 23.37
C ILE A 23 49.84 31.00 22.65
N LEU A 24 50.59 29.89 22.67
CA LEU A 24 50.22 28.63 22.02
C LEU A 24 49.20 27.79 22.78
N SER A 25 48.95 28.06 24.11
CA SER A 25 48.05 27.22 24.89
C SER A 25 46.56 27.52 24.71
N GLU A 26 46.21 28.78 24.47
CA GLU A 26 44.77 29.15 24.35
C GLU A 26 44.14 28.80 23.00
N SER A 27 44.89 28.89 21.90
CA SER A 27 44.38 28.52 20.57
C SER A 27 44.18 27.02 20.44
N VAL A 28 45.06 26.18 21.04
CA VAL A 28 44.94 24.72 21.03
C VAL A 28 43.77 24.26 21.90
N VAL A 29 43.58 24.89 23.07
CA VAL A 29 42.46 24.54 23.98
C VAL A 29 41.11 24.92 23.36
N ARG A 30 41.01 26.09 22.68
CA ARG A 30 39.78 26.50 21.94
C ARG A 30 39.52 25.59 20.75
N GLY A 31 40.54 25.13 20.01
CA GLY A 31 40.40 24.20 18.91
C GLY A 31 39.86 22.82 19.34
N LEU A 32 40.40 22.28 20.44
CA LEU A 32 39.95 21.00 21.02
C LEU A 32 38.53 21.09 21.59
N SER A 33 38.12 22.22 22.16
CA SER A 33 36.77 22.44 22.66
C SER A 33 35.77 22.53 21.53
N MET A 34 36.11 23.19 20.40
CA MET A 34 35.25 23.23 19.21
C MET A 34 35.11 21.89 18.53
N ILE A 35 36.17 21.09 18.43
CA ILE A 35 36.12 19.75 17.84
C ILE A 35 35.21 18.83 18.68
N LYS A 36 35.28 18.89 20.01
CA LYS A 36 34.37 18.14 20.89
C LYS A 36 32.90 18.58 20.74
N LEU A 37 32.63 19.87 20.56
CA LEU A 37 31.28 20.38 20.35
C LEU A 37 30.69 19.95 19.00
N ILE A 38 31.49 19.90 17.95
CA ILE A 38 31.08 19.44 16.62
C ILE A 38 30.82 17.92 16.64
N GLN A 39 31.69 17.13 17.30
CA GLN A 39 31.49 15.68 17.41
C GLN A 39 30.25 15.31 18.22
N THR A 40 29.96 16.01 19.33
CA THR A 40 28.75 15.74 20.14
C THR A 40 27.45 16.12 19.43
N ASN A 41 27.47 17.12 18.57
CA ASN A 41 26.30 17.47 17.77
C ASN A 41 26.10 16.50 16.60
N PHE A 42 27.17 16.08 15.94
CA PHE A 42 27.07 15.12 14.82
C PHE A 42 26.52 13.75 15.27
N THR A 43 26.94 13.26 16.45
CA THR A 43 26.39 12.02 17.02
C THR A 43 24.93 12.16 17.43
N LYS A 44 24.50 13.31 17.97
CA LYS A 44 23.09 13.56 18.31
C LYS A 44 22.19 13.60 17.06
N TRP A 45 22.65 14.24 15.97
CA TRP A 45 21.91 14.26 14.71
C TRP A 45 21.90 12.90 14.01
N ALA A 46 22.98 12.11 14.09
CA ALA A 46 23.03 10.76 13.53
C ALA A 46 22.08 9.81 14.27
N VAL A 47 22.01 9.90 15.61
CA VAL A 47 21.07 9.08 16.42
C VAL A 47 19.63 9.52 16.18
N LEU A 48 19.34 10.83 16.06
CA LEU A 48 18.00 11.33 15.74
C LEU A 48 17.55 10.91 14.34
N GLY A 49 18.47 10.92 13.36
CA GLY A 49 18.22 10.42 12.01
C GLY A 49 17.94 8.91 11.98
N LEU A 50 18.66 8.11 12.76
CA LEU A 50 18.48 6.66 12.85
C LEU A 50 17.13 6.28 13.50
N VAL A 51 16.69 7.05 14.51
CA VAL A 51 15.38 6.83 15.16
C VAL A 51 14.21 7.21 14.23
N MET A 52 14.36 8.25 13.38
CA MET A 52 13.35 8.60 12.38
C MET A 52 13.20 7.55 11.28
N PHE A 53 14.27 6.83 10.90
CA PHE A 53 14.21 5.76 9.91
C PHE A 53 13.63 4.45 10.45
N ALA A 54 13.65 4.22 11.77
CA ALA A 54 13.11 3.00 12.37
C ALA A 54 11.58 2.93 12.45
N SER A 55 10.87 4.01 12.14
CA SER A 55 9.41 4.11 12.31
C SER A 55 8.57 3.81 11.07
N PHE A 56 9.18 3.48 9.91
CA PHE A 56 8.44 3.01 8.74
C PHE A 56 8.28 1.49 8.72
N HIS A 57 7.81 0.92 9.80
CA HIS A 57 7.13 -0.37 9.69
C HIS A 57 5.74 -0.06 9.12
N ALA A 58 5.53 -0.33 7.84
CA ALA A 58 4.19 -0.37 7.27
C ALA A 58 3.41 -1.44 8.04
N SER A 59 2.69 -1.02 9.08
CA SER A 59 1.76 -1.91 9.77
C SER A 59 0.78 -2.42 8.73
N ALA A 60 0.74 -3.74 8.55
CA ALA A 60 -0.27 -4.35 7.71
C ALA A 60 -1.64 -3.86 8.18
N SER A 61 -2.50 -3.44 7.25
CA SER A 61 -3.80 -2.90 7.62
C SER A 61 -4.69 -4.01 8.18
N GLU A 62 -5.72 -3.62 8.95
CA GLU A 62 -6.77 -4.54 9.43
C GLU A 62 -7.33 -5.40 8.29
N LEU A 63 -7.46 -4.82 7.09
CA LEU A 63 -7.91 -5.50 5.89
C LEU A 63 -6.98 -6.65 5.51
N SER A 64 -5.68 -6.38 5.39
CA SER A 64 -4.72 -7.40 4.96
C SER A 64 -4.56 -8.50 6.00
N GLU A 65 -4.54 -8.16 7.29
CA GLU A 65 -4.49 -9.15 8.37
C GLU A 65 -5.76 -10.03 8.43
N SER A 66 -6.93 -9.44 8.18
CA SER A 66 -8.18 -10.20 8.09
C SER A 66 -8.16 -11.16 6.90
N LEU A 67 -7.70 -10.71 5.73
CA LEU A 67 -7.66 -11.52 4.51
C LEU A 67 -6.69 -12.71 4.58
N LYS A 68 -5.73 -12.72 5.48
CA LYS A 68 -4.88 -13.90 5.74
C LYS A 68 -5.62 -15.02 6.49
N LYS A 69 -6.65 -14.67 7.27
CA LYS A 69 -7.42 -15.64 8.06
C LYS A 69 -8.30 -16.51 7.16
N SER A 70 -8.60 -17.71 7.62
CA SER A 70 -9.38 -18.71 6.88
C SER A 70 -10.89 -18.48 6.90
N ASP A 71 -11.37 -17.43 7.54
CA ASP A 71 -12.78 -17.06 7.69
C ASP A 71 -13.13 -15.70 7.07
N TYR A 72 -12.23 -15.14 6.24
CA TYR A 72 -12.47 -13.86 5.56
C TYR A 72 -12.29 -13.94 4.05
N VAL A 73 -13.19 -13.26 3.34
CA VAL A 73 -13.21 -13.13 1.88
C VAL A 73 -13.47 -11.68 1.50
N LEU A 74 -12.89 -11.21 0.41
CA LEU A 74 -13.17 -9.91 -0.19
C LEU A 74 -14.02 -10.11 -1.45
N LEU A 75 -15.30 -9.72 -1.40
CA LEU A 75 -16.13 -9.62 -2.59
C LEU A 75 -15.98 -8.21 -3.19
N MET A 76 -15.94 -8.12 -4.51
CA MET A 76 -15.85 -6.85 -5.23
C MET A 76 -16.87 -6.82 -6.35
N ARG A 77 -17.68 -5.77 -6.40
CA ARG A 77 -18.48 -5.50 -7.60
C ARG A 77 -17.52 -5.08 -8.71
N HIS A 78 -17.76 -5.60 -9.94
CA HIS A 78 -17.00 -5.13 -11.11
C HIS A 78 -16.93 -3.61 -11.17
N ALA A 79 -15.84 -3.09 -11.70
CA ALA A 79 -15.61 -1.66 -11.87
C ALA A 79 -16.65 -1.01 -12.81
N LEU A 80 -16.59 0.29 -12.96
CA LEU A 80 -17.57 1.07 -13.70
C LEU A 80 -17.73 0.55 -15.13
N ALA A 81 -18.93 0.08 -15.42
CA ALA A 81 -19.40 -0.26 -16.75
C ALA A 81 -20.67 0.57 -17.00
N PRO A 82 -20.65 1.60 -17.87
CA PRO A 82 -21.79 2.50 -18.07
C PRO A 82 -23.05 1.76 -18.55
N GLY A 83 -24.21 2.21 -18.10
CA GLY A 83 -25.52 1.63 -18.45
C GLY A 83 -25.99 0.56 -17.45
N VAL A 84 -27.10 -0.08 -17.79
CA VAL A 84 -27.79 -1.10 -16.99
C VAL A 84 -28.09 -2.32 -17.86
N GLY A 85 -27.89 -3.53 -17.32
CA GLY A 85 -28.06 -4.78 -18.04
C GLY A 85 -27.03 -4.99 -19.16
N ASP A 86 -27.19 -6.05 -19.89
CA ASP A 86 -26.47 -6.33 -21.14
C ASP A 86 -27.40 -6.16 -22.32
N PRO A 87 -26.93 -5.87 -23.56
CA PRO A 87 -27.78 -5.83 -24.75
C PRO A 87 -28.53 -7.14 -24.97
N ALA A 88 -29.74 -7.06 -25.51
CA ALA A 88 -30.53 -8.24 -25.83
C ALA A 88 -29.73 -9.19 -26.75
N GLY A 89 -29.69 -10.48 -26.40
CA GLY A 89 -28.99 -11.49 -27.20
C GLY A 89 -27.47 -11.51 -27.02
N TYR A 90 -26.91 -10.86 -25.98
CA TYR A 90 -25.49 -10.92 -25.67
C TYR A 90 -25.00 -12.36 -25.48
N LYS A 91 -23.73 -12.59 -25.72
CA LYS A 91 -23.06 -13.88 -25.54
C LYS A 91 -21.88 -13.74 -24.57
N LEU A 92 -21.78 -14.65 -23.59
CA LEU A 92 -20.68 -14.61 -22.61
C LEU A 92 -19.29 -14.78 -23.23
N GLN A 93 -19.20 -15.45 -24.39
CA GLN A 93 -17.94 -15.67 -25.10
C GLN A 93 -17.55 -14.50 -26.02
N ASP A 94 -18.46 -13.56 -26.25
CA ASP A 94 -18.24 -12.40 -27.12
C ASP A 94 -18.39 -11.10 -26.33
N CYS A 95 -17.24 -10.55 -25.92
CA CYS A 95 -17.20 -9.29 -25.17
C CYS A 95 -17.80 -8.11 -25.94
N LYS A 96 -17.78 -8.13 -27.27
CA LYS A 96 -18.36 -7.04 -28.07
C LYS A 96 -19.88 -6.97 -27.97
N SER A 97 -20.52 -8.07 -27.63
CA SER A 97 -21.96 -8.14 -27.42
C SER A 97 -22.40 -7.74 -26.01
N GLN A 98 -21.47 -7.53 -25.09
CA GLN A 98 -21.74 -7.25 -23.68
C GLN A 98 -21.58 -5.76 -23.34
N ARG A 99 -22.16 -5.35 -22.21
CA ARG A 99 -21.81 -4.11 -21.52
C ARG A 99 -20.46 -4.27 -20.82
N ASN A 100 -19.50 -3.43 -21.19
CA ASN A 100 -18.12 -3.53 -20.76
C ASN A 100 -17.67 -2.31 -19.94
N LEU A 101 -16.48 -2.39 -19.34
CA LEU A 101 -15.84 -1.24 -18.70
C LEU A 101 -15.56 -0.15 -19.74
N ASP A 102 -15.69 1.11 -19.33
CA ASP A 102 -15.09 2.24 -20.05
C ASP A 102 -13.65 2.50 -19.56
N ALA A 103 -13.00 3.54 -20.06
CA ALA A 103 -11.64 3.91 -19.62
C ALA A 103 -11.60 4.19 -18.11
N ARG A 104 -12.62 4.88 -17.56
CA ARG A 104 -12.71 5.21 -16.13
C ARG A 104 -12.87 3.94 -15.28
N GLY A 105 -13.63 2.95 -15.77
CA GLY A 105 -13.76 1.66 -15.08
C GLY A 105 -12.45 0.89 -15.04
N ARG A 106 -11.66 0.89 -16.11
CA ARG A 106 -10.32 0.29 -16.12
C ARG A 106 -9.39 0.99 -15.13
N GLU A 107 -9.34 2.31 -15.15
CA GLU A 107 -8.56 3.09 -14.18
C GLU A 107 -9.01 2.85 -12.74
N GLN A 108 -10.33 2.76 -12.49
CA GLN A 108 -10.88 2.43 -11.18
C GLN A 108 -10.36 1.07 -10.69
N ALA A 109 -10.41 0.04 -11.52
CA ALA A 109 -9.89 -1.28 -11.16
C ALA A 109 -8.38 -1.27 -10.87
N GLN A 110 -7.59 -0.53 -11.67
CA GLN A 110 -6.16 -0.35 -11.45
C GLN A 110 -5.85 0.34 -10.11
N ARG A 111 -6.56 1.45 -9.81
CA ARG A 111 -6.42 2.14 -8.52
C ARG A 111 -6.80 1.24 -7.36
N THR A 112 -7.86 0.45 -7.49
CA THR A 112 -8.27 -0.52 -6.47
C THR A 112 -7.17 -1.56 -6.22
N GLY A 113 -6.56 -2.11 -7.27
CA GLY A 113 -5.43 -3.03 -7.15
C GLY A 113 -4.21 -2.40 -6.46
N GLN A 114 -3.87 -1.17 -6.81
CA GLN A 114 -2.80 -0.41 -6.17
C GLN A 114 -3.10 -0.14 -4.70
N TRP A 115 -4.33 0.26 -4.39
CA TRP A 115 -4.77 0.52 -3.03
C TRP A 115 -4.71 -0.75 -2.18
N LEU A 116 -5.19 -1.90 -2.66
CA LEU A 116 -5.09 -3.18 -1.97
C LEU A 116 -3.64 -3.55 -1.65
N LYS A 117 -2.71 -3.35 -2.59
CA LYS A 117 -1.27 -3.56 -2.37
C LYS A 117 -0.71 -2.61 -1.31
N ALA A 118 -1.12 -1.33 -1.34
CA ALA A 118 -0.74 -0.34 -0.31
C ALA A 118 -1.32 -0.68 1.08
N GLN A 119 -2.47 -1.39 1.14
CA GLN A 119 -3.01 -1.94 2.39
C GLN A 119 -2.24 -3.18 2.88
N GLY A 120 -1.22 -3.66 2.17
CA GLY A 120 -0.42 -4.82 2.53
C GLY A 120 -0.95 -6.15 2.01
N VAL A 121 -1.91 -6.15 1.07
CA VAL A 121 -2.34 -7.37 0.37
C VAL A 121 -1.25 -7.76 -0.64
N GLY A 122 -0.37 -8.70 -0.27
CA GLY A 122 0.77 -9.13 -1.10
C GLY A 122 0.38 -10.20 -2.13
N ASN A 123 -0.28 -11.26 -1.67
CA ASN A 123 -0.68 -12.39 -2.50
C ASN A 123 -2.20 -12.60 -2.43
N ALA A 124 -2.83 -12.85 -3.57
CA ALA A 124 -4.26 -13.14 -3.64
C ALA A 124 -4.58 -14.27 -4.61
N LEU A 125 -5.63 -15.02 -4.30
CA LEU A 125 -6.37 -15.84 -5.25
C LEU A 125 -7.55 -15.01 -5.73
N VAL A 126 -7.53 -14.67 -7.02
CA VAL A 126 -8.59 -13.87 -7.62
C VAL A 126 -9.49 -14.78 -8.46
N PHE A 127 -10.76 -14.81 -8.11
CA PHE A 127 -11.79 -15.46 -8.91
C PHE A 127 -12.73 -14.41 -9.51
N THR A 128 -13.26 -14.71 -10.70
CA THR A 128 -14.10 -13.76 -11.43
C THR A 128 -15.28 -14.46 -12.11
N SER A 129 -16.37 -13.72 -12.24
CA SER A 129 -17.50 -14.06 -13.11
C SER A 129 -17.06 -14.17 -14.57
N ALA A 130 -17.79 -14.94 -15.38
CA ALA A 130 -17.54 -15.09 -16.81
C ALA A 130 -17.83 -13.83 -17.64
N TRP A 131 -18.52 -12.82 -17.10
CA TRP A 131 -18.78 -11.55 -17.79
C TRP A 131 -17.50 -10.75 -18.03
N CYS A 132 -17.36 -10.18 -19.22
CA CYS A 132 -16.14 -9.49 -19.63
C CYS A 132 -15.78 -8.32 -18.71
N ARG A 133 -16.75 -7.54 -18.22
CA ARG A 133 -16.53 -6.49 -17.23
C ARG A 133 -15.93 -6.99 -15.91
N CYS A 134 -16.29 -8.21 -15.48
CA CYS A 134 -15.71 -8.80 -14.27
C CYS A 134 -14.29 -9.32 -14.54
N LYS A 135 -14.06 -9.99 -15.67
CA LYS A 135 -12.73 -10.46 -16.09
C LYS A 135 -11.77 -9.28 -16.21
N GLU A 136 -12.17 -8.24 -16.94
CA GLU A 136 -11.34 -7.03 -17.12
C GLU A 136 -11.08 -6.30 -15.80
N THR A 137 -12.07 -6.25 -14.88
CA THR A 137 -11.83 -5.73 -13.52
C THR A 137 -10.77 -6.55 -12.80
N ALA A 138 -10.92 -7.87 -12.77
CA ALA A 138 -10.02 -8.79 -12.07
C ALA A 138 -8.58 -8.74 -12.64
N ASP A 139 -8.43 -8.66 -13.96
CA ASP A 139 -7.13 -8.49 -14.63
C ASP A 139 -6.44 -7.18 -14.21
N ASN A 140 -7.20 -6.07 -14.17
CA ASN A 140 -6.67 -4.76 -13.78
C ASN A 140 -6.34 -4.63 -12.29
N LEU A 141 -6.81 -5.51 -11.40
CA LEU A 141 -6.32 -5.59 -10.02
C LEU A 141 -4.84 -6.01 -9.94
N ALA A 142 -4.32 -6.69 -10.95
CA ALA A 142 -2.93 -7.10 -11.10
C ALA A 142 -2.38 -7.95 -9.93
N PHE A 143 -3.16 -8.97 -9.51
CA PHE A 143 -2.78 -10.01 -8.54
C PHE A 143 -2.50 -11.38 -9.20
N GLY A 144 -2.12 -11.41 -10.45
CA GLY A 144 -1.92 -12.60 -11.25
C GLY A 144 -3.13 -12.93 -12.13
N THR A 145 -3.14 -14.13 -12.72
CA THR A 145 -4.21 -14.55 -13.65
C THR A 145 -5.48 -14.94 -12.88
N PRO A 146 -6.60 -14.25 -13.08
CA PRO A 146 -7.87 -14.60 -12.42
C PRO A 146 -8.42 -15.92 -12.92
N VAL A 147 -9.09 -16.66 -12.03
CA VAL A 147 -9.73 -17.94 -12.34
C VAL A 147 -11.24 -17.73 -12.48
N LEU A 148 -11.87 -18.32 -13.49
CA LEU A 148 -13.33 -18.27 -13.65
C LEU A 148 -14.02 -19.07 -12.55
N GLY A 149 -15.03 -18.47 -11.91
CA GLY A 149 -15.90 -19.09 -10.92
C GLY A 149 -17.35 -18.99 -11.34
N ALA A 150 -17.97 -20.10 -11.73
CA ALA A 150 -19.39 -20.11 -12.18
C ALA A 150 -20.35 -19.57 -11.10
N SER A 151 -20.05 -19.78 -9.82
CA SER A 151 -20.82 -19.26 -8.69
C SER A 151 -20.78 -17.73 -8.55
N LEU A 152 -19.92 -17.04 -9.32
CA LEU A 152 -19.80 -15.58 -9.37
C LEU A 152 -20.63 -14.95 -10.51
N ASN A 153 -21.24 -15.78 -11.35
CA ASN A 153 -22.03 -15.32 -12.51
C ASN A 153 -23.26 -14.56 -12.07
N SER A 154 -23.63 -13.54 -12.84
CA SER A 154 -24.82 -12.72 -12.61
C SER A 154 -26.11 -13.54 -12.79
N PHE A 155 -27.06 -13.30 -11.93
CA PHE A 155 -28.45 -13.76 -12.11
C PHE A 155 -29.39 -12.58 -12.37
N PHE A 156 -28.87 -11.43 -12.81
CA PHE A 156 -29.64 -10.20 -13.05
C PHE A 156 -30.78 -10.41 -14.06
N ASP A 157 -30.59 -11.27 -15.05
CA ASP A 157 -31.59 -11.53 -16.09
C ASP A 157 -32.70 -12.51 -15.61
N ASP A 158 -32.49 -13.22 -14.50
CA ASP A 158 -33.50 -14.05 -13.85
C ASP A 158 -33.34 -13.99 -12.32
N MET A 159 -33.94 -12.99 -11.72
CA MET A 159 -33.87 -12.75 -10.27
C MET A 159 -34.42 -13.91 -9.40
N ARG A 160 -35.21 -14.82 -9.98
CA ARG A 160 -35.71 -16.01 -9.27
C ARG A 160 -34.58 -16.96 -8.87
N GLN A 161 -33.43 -16.87 -9.52
CA GLN A 161 -32.25 -17.68 -9.20
C GLN A 161 -31.46 -17.16 -8.00
N GLY A 162 -31.82 -16.03 -7.40
CA GLY A 162 -31.06 -15.38 -6.34
C GLY A 162 -30.66 -16.31 -5.20
N SER A 163 -31.63 -16.96 -4.56
CA SER A 163 -31.41 -17.87 -3.44
C SER A 163 -30.48 -19.05 -3.80
N GLN A 164 -30.70 -19.66 -4.99
CA GLN A 164 -29.84 -20.76 -5.44
C GLN A 164 -28.41 -20.27 -5.75
N SER A 165 -28.29 -19.12 -6.42
CA SER A 165 -27.01 -18.49 -6.71
C SER A 165 -26.24 -18.15 -5.44
N ASN A 166 -26.92 -17.61 -4.43
CA ASN A 166 -26.32 -17.32 -3.12
C ASN A 166 -25.85 -18.61 -2.41
N SER A 167 -26.66 -19.66 -2.42
CA SER A 167 -26.26 -20.97 -1.86
C SER A 167 -24.98 -21.51 -2.55
N ASN A 168 -24.91 -21.39 -3.88
CA ASN A 168 -23.73 -21.81 -4.64
C ASN A 168 -22.50 -20.94 -4.32
N LEU A 169 -22.69 -19.62 -4.18
CA LEU A 169 -21.63 -18.69 -3.78
C LEU A 169 -21.08 -19.03 -2.39
N GLN A 170 -21.95 -19.27 -1.41
CA GLN A 170 -21.54 -19.65 -0.06
C GLN A 170 -20.71 -20.94 -0.06
N LYS A 171 -21.17 -21.99 -0.74
CA LYS A 171 -20.42 -23.25 -0.89
C LYS A 171 -19.07 -23.04 -1.54
N PHE A 172 -19.02 -22.21 -2.59
CA PHE A 172 -17.79 -21.83 -3.28
C PHE A 172 -16.81 -21.13 -2.33
N ILE A 173 -17.27 -20.12 -1.57
CA ILE A 173 -16.46 -19.41 -0.57
C ILE A 173 -15.91 -20.39 0.46
N GLY A 174 -16.76 -21.21 1.07
CA GLY A 174 -16.35 -22.19 2.07
C GLY A 174 -15.32 -23.20 1.55
N HIS A 175 -15.42 -23.58 0.27
CA HIS A 175 -14.42 -24.45 -0.38
C HIS A 175 -13.08 -23.73 -0.58
N GLN A 176 -13.08 -22.52 -1.15
CA GLN A 176 -11.86 -21.78 -1.44
C GLN A 176 -11.09 -21.38 -0.18
N LEU A 177 -11.79 -21.01 0.90
CA LEU A 177 -11.17 -20.66 2.17
C LEU A 177 -10.38 -21.80 2.81
N LYS A 178 -10.73 -23.06 2.55
CA LYS A 178 -10.00 -24.24 3.05
C LYS A 178 -8.63 -24.42 2.38
N THR A 179 -8.47 -23.91 1.17
CA THR A 179 -7.30 -24.19 0.31
C THR A 179 -6.43 -22.97 0.04
N LYS A 180 -6.90 -21.74 0.39
CA LYS A 180 -6.19 -20.50 0.06
C LYS A 180 -4.87 -20.31 0.82
N GLY A 181 -4.67 -20.99 1.95
CA GLY A 181 -3.56 -20.71 2.86
C GLY A 181 -3.63 -19.28 3.44
N ASP A 182 -2.52 -18.57 3.42
CA ASP A 182 -2.40 -17.18 3.86
C ASP A 182 -2.72 -16.13 2.76
N LYS A 183 -3.04 -16.60 1.54
CA LYS A 183 -3.40 -15.70 0.43
C LYS A 183 -4.74 -15.04 0.70
N ALA A 184 -4.90 -13.79 0.24
CA ALA A 184 -6.22 -13.16 0.19
C ALA A 184 -7.12 -13.88 -0.81
N LEU A 185 -8.40 -14.08 -0.47
CA LEU A 185 -9.42 -14.56 -1.41
C LEU A 185 -10.21 -13.35 -1.91
N ILE A 186 -10.11 -13.03 -3.20
CA ILE A 186 -10.80 -11.91 -3.85
C ILE A 186 -11.76 -12.46 -4.91
N LEU A 187 -13.03 -12.09 -4.82
CA LEU A 187 -14.10 -12.53 -5.71
C LEU A 187 -14.71 -11.35 -6.45
N VAL A 188 -14.44 -11.24 -7.76
CA VAL A 188 -15.02 -10.18 -8.61
C VAL A 188 -16.33 -10.66 -9.21
N THR A 189 -17.43 -9.99 -8.85
CA THR A 189 -18.80 -10.41 -9.20
C THR A 189 -19.70 -9.19 -9.47
N HIS A 190 -21.01 -9.35 -9.33
CA HIS A 190 -22.03 -8.39 -9.68
C HIS A 190 -22.79 -7.88 -8.44
N HIS A 191 -23.44 -6.71 -8.57
CA HIS A 191 -24.22 -6.13 -7.46
C HIS A 191 -25.30 -7.07 -6.95
N VAL A 192 -26.01 -7.79 -7.84
CA VAL A 192 -27.07 -8.72 -7.45
C VAL A 192 -26.55 -9.88 -6.59
N ASN A 193 -25.34 -10.39 -6.90
CA ASN A 193 -24.72 -11.46 -6.11
C ASN A 193 -24.30 -10.95 -4.73
N ILE A 194 -23.74 -9.74 -4.65
CA ILE A 194 -23.35 -9.14 -3.38
C ILE A 194 -24.57 -8.78 -2.54
N ALA A 195 -25.59 -8.16 -3.16
CA ALA A 195 -26.81 -7.81 -2.45
C ALA A 195 -27.54 -9.05 -1.89
N GLU A 196 -27.64 -10.13 -2.65
CA GLU A 196 -28.22 -11.37 -2.17
C GLU A 196 -27.40 -12.03 -1.06
N PHE A 197 -26.05 -11.87 -1.10
CA PHE A 197 -25.15 -12.44 -0.09
C PHE A 197 -25.19 -11.66 1.24
N MET A 198 -25.29 -10.34 1.23
CA MET A 198 -25.15 -9.50 2.42
C MET A 198 -26.40 -8.66 2.78
N GLY A 199 -27.40 -8.60 1.92
CA GLY A 199 -28.60 -7.82 2.15
C GLY A 199 -28.53 -6.34 1.77
N GLU A 200 -27.37 -5.85 1.25
CA GLU A 200 -27.15 -4.44 0.93
C GLU A 200 -26.54 -4.26 -0.47
N ASN A 201 -26.83 -3.13 -1.10
CA ASN A 201 -26.29 -2.77 -2.41
C ASN A 201 -24.93 -2.06 -2.27
N VAL A 202 -24.07 -2.26 -3.27
CA VAL A 202 -22.77 -1.62 -3.38
C VAL A 202 -22.59 -0.92 -4.72
N GLY A 203 -21.78 0.15 -4.74
CA GLY A 203 -21.39 0.87 -5.95
C GLY A 203 -20.44 0.07 -6.85
N SER A 204 -20.22 0.54 -8.08
CA SER A 204 -19.23 -0.06 -9.00
C SER A 204 -17.83 0.07 -8.41
N GLY A 205 -17.10 -1.04 -8.33
CA GLY A 205 -15.75 -1.08 -7.78
C GLY A 205 -15.69 -1.17 -6.24
N ASP A 206 -16.82 -1.05 -5.52
CA ASP A 206 -16.84 -1.21 -4.07
C ASP A 206 -16.50 -2.64 -3.68
N MET A 207 -15.88 -2.77 -2.51
CA MET A 207 -15.43 -4.03 -1.93
C MET A 207 -16.13 -4.30 -0.62
N VAL A 208 -16.37 -5.56 -0.34
CA VAL A 208 -16.98 -6.06 0.90
C VAL A 208 -16.04 -7.07 1.54
N LEU A 209 -15.42 -6.71 2.66
CA LEU A 209 -14.72 -7.67 3.50
C LEU A 209 -15.77 -8.40 4.34
N ALA A 210 -15.99 -9.66 4.02
CA ALA A 210 -16.96 -10.51 4.74
C ALA A 210 -16.26 -11.51 5.62
N LYS A 211 -16.67 -11.58 6.89
CA LYS A 211 -16.38 -12.70 7.78
C LYS A 211 -17.46 -13.77 7.58
N VAL A 212 -17.05 -15.02 7.41
CA VAL A 212 -17.95 -16.12 7.13
C VAL A 212 -17.71 -17.32 8.07
N ASN A 213 -18.70 -18.19 8.18
CA ASN A 213 -18.53 -19.48 8.84
C ASN A 213 -17.93 -20.54 7.89
N ALA A 214 -17.69 -21.75 8.37
CA ALA A 214 -17.09 -22.84 7.59
C ALA A 214 -17.93 -23.27 6.35
N ALA A 215 -19.23 -22.96 6.33
CA ALA A 215 -20.11 -23.19 5.19
C ALA A 215 -20.11 -22.02 4.18
N GLY A 216 -19.31 -20.97 4.43
CA GLY A 216 -19.24 -19.75 3.63
C GLY A 216 -20.40 -18.78 3.85
N LYS A 217 -21.27 -19.03 4.84
CA LYS A 217 -22.36 -18.12 5.19
C LYS A 217 -21.81 -16.92 5.95
N MET A 218 -22.22 -15.72 5.53
CA MET A 218 -21.77 -14.45 6.12
C MET A 218 -22.20 -14.34 7.61
N LEU A 219 -21.28 -13.83 8.42
CA LEU A 219 -21.46 -13.52 9.85
C LEU A 219 -21.45 -12.01 10.11
N SER A 220 -20.55 -11.30 9.44
CA SER A 220 -20.42 -9.84 9.51
C SER A 220 -19.67 -9.34 8.26
N PHE A 221 -19.79 -8.04 7.99
CA PHE A 221 -19.09 -7.42 6.87
C PHE A 221 -18.68 -5.98 7.16
N LYS A 222 -17.75 -5.49 6.33
CA LYS A 222 -17.33 -4.10 6.25
C LYS A 222 -17.20 -3.70 4.80
N ILE A 223 -17.85 -2.59 4.42
CA ILE A 223 -17.78 -2.06 3.05
C ILE A 223 -16.57 -1.12 2.96
N TYR A 224 -15.81 -1.27 1.88
CA TYR A 224 -14.74 -0.37 1.46
C TYR A 224 -15.15 0.23 0.12
N PRO A 225 -15.46 1.54 0.07
CA PRO A 225 -15.69 2.23 -1.19
C PRO A 225 -14.48 2.12 -2.12
N SER A 226 -14.75 2.16 -3.42
CA SER A 226 -13.69 2.19 -4.43
C SER A 226 -12.82 3.43 -4.25
N PRO A 227 -11.48 3.32 -4.22
CA PRO A 227 -10.54 4.42 -4.10
C PRO A 227 -10.46 5.29 -5.36
#